data_73e4c520910e131da019b0867c4e3c3f
#
_entry.id   73e4c520910e131da019b0867c4e3c3f
#
_cell.length_a   1.000
_cell.length_b   1.000
_cell.length_c   1.000
_cell.angle_alpha   90.00
_cell.angle_beta   90.00
_cell.angle_gamma   90.00
#
_symmetry.space_group_name_H-M   'P 1'
#
loop_
_entity.id
_entity.type
_entity.pdbx_description
1 polymer ?
#
loop_
_entity_poly.entity_id
_entity_poly.type
_entity_poly.pdbx_seq_one_letter_code
_entity_poly.pdbx_strand_id
1 'polypeptide(L)' 'MARKSLKTVLMERDGLTEKEADERIAEVHEEIMSRLEEGEMPFDICEEEFGLEPDYLDDLIL' A
#
# COMPACT_ATOMS: atom_id res chain seq x y z
N MET A 1 17.34 -3.46 10.55
CA MET A 1 16.82 -4.58 9.78
C MET A 1 15.64 -4.11 8.93
N ALA A 2 15.62 -4.47 7.67
CA ALA A 2 14.55 -4.06 6.79
C ALA A 2 13.25 -4.81 7.13
N ARG A 3 12.14 -4.10 7.13
CA ARG A 3 10.84 -4.73 7.28
C ARG A 3 10.48 -5.47 5.97
N LYS A 4 9.50 -6.34 6.05
CA LYS A 4 8.98 -7.00 4.85
C LYS A 4 8.36 -5.96 3.92
N SER A 5 8.44 -6.17 2.62
CA SER A 5 7.79 -5.28 1.67
C SER A 5 6.27 -5.39 1.82
N LEU A 6 5.56 -4.35 1.37
CA LEU A 6 4.10 -4.36 1.41
C LEU A 6 3.54 -5.57 0.67
N LYS A 7 4.10 -5.89 -0.49
CA LYS A 7 3.68 -7.04 -1.27
C LYS A 7 3.79 -8.34 -0.47
N THR A 8 4.95 -8.53 0.19
CA THR A 8 5.19 -9.73 1.00
C THR A 8 4.17 -9.82 2.14
N VAL A 9 3.91 -8.70 2.82
CA VAL A 9 2.95 -8.68 3.92
C VAL A 9 1.55 -9.06 3.43
N LEU A 10 1.13 -8.53 2.31
CA LEU A 10 -0.19 -8.85 1.75
C LEU A 10 -0.29 -10.33 1.36
N MET A 11 0.77 -10.87 0.78
CA MET A 11 0.78 -12.29 0.41
C MET A 11 0.70 -13.20 1.63
N GLU A 12 1.44 -12.88 2.67
CA GLU A 12 1.47 -13.72 3.88
C GLU A 12 0.24 -13.54 4.76
N ARG A 13 -0.17 -12.30 4.96
CA ARG A 13 -1.27 -12.00 5.87
C ARG A 13 -2.63 -12.35 5.27
N ASP A 14 -2.84 -11.94 4.03
CA ASP A 14 -4.14 -12.10 3.37
C ASP A 14 -4.21 -13.31 2.44
N GLY A 15 -3.12 -14.05 2.31
CA GLY A 15 -3.10 -15.23 1.45
C GLY A 15 -3.20 -14.92 -0.02
N LEU A 16 -2.78 -13.74 -0.44
CA LEU A 16 -2.86 -13.34 -1.84
C LEU A 16 -1.74 -13.96 -2.67
N THR A 17 -2.04 -14.20 -3.95
CA THR A 17 -0.99 -14.57 -4.89
C THR A 17 -0.18 -13.33 -5.21
N GLU A 18 0.99 -13.53 -5.83
CA GLU A 18 1.82 -12.41 -6.25
C GLU A 18 1.06 -11.44 -7.14
N LYS A 19 0.31 -11.97 -8.08
CA LYS A 19 -0.48 -11.15 -8.99
C LYS A 19 -1.55 -10.35 -8.25
N GLU A 20 -2.25 -11.00 -7.33
CA GLU A 20 -3.29 -10.32 -6.55
C GLU A 20 -2.72 -9.22 -5.68
N ALA A 21 -1.56 -9.46 -5.08
CA ALA A 21 -0.89 -8.45 -4.28
C ALA A 21 -0.49 -7.25 -5.13
N ASP A 22 0.07 -7.50 -6.31
CA ASP A 22 0.45 -6.43 -7.24
C ASP A 22 -0.76 -5.61 -7.66
N GLU A 23 -1.87 -6.25 -7.98
CA GLU A 23 -3.09 -5.56 -8.36
C GLU A 23 -3.64 -4.69 -7.24
N ARG A 24 -3.61 -5.21 -6.02
CA ARG A 24 -4.08 -4.48 -4.86
C ARG A 24 -3.25 -3.23 -4.59
N ILE A 25 -1.93 -3.39 -4.68
CA ILE A 25 -1.00 -2.28 -4.49
C ILE A 25 -1.21 -1.22 -5.58
N ALA A 26 -1.40 -1.65 -6.82
CA ALA A 26 -1.62 -0.72 -7.93
C ALA A 26 -2.89 0.10 -7.73
N GLU A 27 -3.97 -0.52 -7.27
CA GLU A 27 -5.22 0.18 -7.00
C GLU A 27 -5.04 1.27 -5.95
N VAL A 28 -4.36 0.94 -4.86
CA VAL A 28 -4.13 1.90 -3.79
C VAL A 28 -3.16 2.98 -4.22
N HIS A 29 -2.16 2.61 -5.03
CA HIS A 29 -1.22 3.58 -5.58
C HIS A 29 -1.96 4.64 -6.41
N GLU A 30 -2.89 4.23 -7.24
CA GLU A 30 -3.69 5.16 -8.04
C GLU A 30 -4.53 6.08 -7.16
N GLU A 31 -5.08 5.55 -6.08
CA GLU A 31 -5.83 6.36 -5.14
C GLU A 31 -4.95 7.42 -4.49
N ILE A 32 -3.72 7.04 -4.11
CA ILE A 32 -2.77 7.98 -3.55
C ILE A 32 -2.45 9.10 -4.54
N MET A 33 -2.19 8.75 -5.79
CA MET A 33 -1.89 9.73 -6.82
C MET A 33 -3.04 10.69 -7.01
N SER A 34 -4.27 10.19 -7.00
CA SER A 34 -5.47 11.02 -7.14
C SER A 34 -5.59 12.01 -5.98
N ARG A 35 -5.36 11.56 -4.76
CA ARG A 35 -5.42 12.44 -3.60
C ARG A 35 -4.35 13.50 -3.62
N LEU A 36 -3.14 13.14 -4.07
CA LEU A 36 -2.05 14.09 -4.20
C LEU A 36 -2.37 15.20 -5.21
N GLU A 37 -3.05 14.84 -6.29
CA GLU A 37 -3.49 15.82 -7.28
C GLU A 37 -4.48 16.82 -6.69
N GLU A 38 -5.28 16.39 -5.72
CA GLU A 38 -6.23 17.24 -5.02
C GLU A 38 -5.58 18.05 -3.90
N GLY A 39 -4.29 17.86 -3.68
CA GLY A 39 -3.57 18.57 -2.63
C GLY A 39 -3.64 17.91 -1.27
N GLU A 40 -4.06 16.65 -1.22
CA GLU A 40 -4.15 15.89 0.02
C GLU A 40 -2.94 14.99 0.21
N MET A 41 -2.55 14.77 1.47
CA MET A 41 -1.48 13.82 1.81
C MET A 41 -2.11 12.64 2.53
N PRO A 42 -2.27 11.50 1.85
CA PRO A 42 -2.97 10.35 2.42
C PRO A 42 -2.09 9.52 3.37
N PHE A 43 -1.67 10.11 4.47
CA PHE A 43 -0.80 9.42 5.43
C PHE A 43 -1.45 8.18 6.04
N ASP A 44 -2.77 8.20 6.17
CA ASP A 44 -3.50 7.11 6.82
C ASP A 44 -3.97 6.03 5.85
N ILE A 45 -3.62 6.15 4.57
CA ILE A 45 -4.14 5.23 3.57
C ILE A 45 -3.72 3.79 3.82
N CYS A 46 -2.51 3.57 4.34
CA CYS A 46 -2.07 2.22 4.68
C CYS A 46 -2.95 1.60 5.76
N GLU A 47 -3.34 2.40 6.74
CA GLU A 47 -4.22 1.94 7.79
C GLU A 47 -5.63 1.72 7.28
N GLU A 48 -6.17 2.65 6.49
CA GLU A 48 -7.51 2.55 5.95
C GLU A 48 -7.70 1.39 4.99
N GLU A 49 -6.74 1.18 4.10
CA GLU A 49 -6.87 0.18 3.03
C GLU A 49 -6.32 -1.19 3.42
N PHE A 50 -5.27 -1.22 4.22
CA PHE A 50 -4.58 -2.47 4.55
C PHE A 50 -4.54 -2.78 6.04
N GLY A 51 -4.88 -1.83 6.90
CA GLY A 51 -4.74 -1.99 8.34
C GLY A 51 -3.28 -2.08 8.76
N LEU A 52 -2.39 -1.42 8.03
CA LEU A 52 -0.95 -1.45 8.27
C LEU A 52 -0.43 -0.10 8.72
N GLU A 53 0.78 -0.09 9.27
CA GLU A 53 1.43 1.12 9.71
C GLU A 53 1.78 2.05 8.55
N PRO A 54 1.86 3.36 8.79
CA PRO A 54 2.21 4.33 7.73
C PRO A 54 3.56 4.11 7.08
N ASP A 55 4.45 3.36 7.73
CA ASP A 55 5.78 3.07 7.19
C ASP A 55 5.72 2.41 5.81
N TYR A 56 4.62 1.74 5.51
CA TYR A 56 4.45 1.10 4.20
C TYR A 56 4.08 2.07 3.10
N LEU A 57 3.86 3.33 3.43
CA LEU A 57 3.53 4.35 2.44
C LEU A 57 4.63 4.49 1.39
N ASP A 58 5.88 4.35 1.78
CA ASP A 58 7.01 4.41 0.86
C ASP A 58 6.91 3.36 -0.24
N ASP A 59 6.43 2.17 0.12
CA ASP A 59 6.26 1.07 -0.85
C ASP A 59 5.14 1.36 -1.85
N LEU A 60 4.21 2.23 -1.48
CA LEU A 60 3.10 2.60 -2.36
C LEU A 60 3.45 3.77 -3.27
N ILE A 61 4.32 4.66 -2.82
CA ILE A 61 4.70 5.86 -3.57
C ILE A 61 5.89 5.61 -4.47
N LEU A 62 6.85 4.86 -4.00
CA LEU A 62 8.09 4.56 -4.75
C LEU A 62 7.95 3.28 -5.61
#